data_c0f2e2f100421bb7a0d0ec9a7a5d8c18
#
_entry.id   c0f2e2f100421bb7a0d0ec9a7a5d8c18
#
_cell.length_a   1.000
_cell.length_b   1.000
_cell.length_c   1.000
_cell.angle_alpha   90.00
_cell.angle_beta   90.00
_cell.angle_gamma   90.00
#
_symmetry.space_group_name_H-M   'P 1'
#
loop_
_entity.id
_entity.type
_entity.pdbx_description
1 polymer ?
#
loop_
_entity_poly.entity_id
_entity_poly.type
_entity_poly.pdbx_seq_one_letter_code
_entity_poly.pdbx_strand_id
1 'polypeptide(L)'
;MKLSFKILAFLFIISLPVFAQGKRATLIVHHAVIHTLDDQNTIEEAMAVSDGKILKTGKNSEILKLKDKNTTVIDAKGKVIIPGIFDSHMHIIRGGRFYNTELRWDGVRSLKRALAMLKEQAQRTPKGQWVRVVGGWNAYQFEEKRLPTLAEINEATGDVPAFILHLYGHAYLNKAGLETLKIDANTPNPNAGLIEKDPNGNPTGLLVAEPNAFILYSTLAKLPELSEEEKFNSTKQFMTEMNRLGVTAIMDAGGGFQNFPDDYGVTNGLCKDSDLTIRMPYYLFAQKAGTELNDYTKWMQTVEIGEGCDDDHHADKVEYHVQGAGENLVMSAGDFENFDKPRPELSPAMEGQLKEVLSLLVKNRWPFRIHATYNESITRFLNVIEDINKETPLNGLLWFFDHGETVSVQNLKRIKALNGGLAIQHRMAYQGESFIKRYGKTAAANTVPLKKILELGIKVGMGTDGTRVASYNPWVGLYWLTTGKTLGGLKYMNDENIVDRTTALKLFTYGSAQLINIEKDRGMLAKDKLADFAILSEDYFNTAEEKILNIESKLTVVNGKVIYADNDFRTFANEKPKAIPDWSPVNYFGGYQKN
;
A
#
# COMPACT_ATOMS: atom_id res chain seq x y z
N MET A 1 -89.52 33.31 -8.44
CA MET A 1 -88.31 33.67 -7.63
C MET A 1 -87.86 32.44 -6.93
N LYS A 2 -86.82 31.78 -7.44
CA LYS A 2 -86.20 30.57 -6.79
C LYS A 2 -84.83 30.97 -6.24
N LEU A 3 -84.66 30.96 -4.93
CA LEU A 3 -83.45 31.24 -4.21
C LEU A 3 -82.59 29.94 -4.17
N SER A 4 -81.40 29.95 -4.79
CA SER A 4 -80.48 28.85 -4.73
C SER A 4 -79.42 29.11 -3.62
N PHE A 5 -79.47 28.32 -2.58
CA PHE A 5 -78.44 28.31 -1.52
C PHE A 5 -77.20 27.54 -2.04
N LYS A 6 -76.04 28.18 -2.15
CA LYS A 6 -74.75 27.55 -2.38
C LYS A 6 -74.10 27.28 -1.00
N ILE A 7 -73.95 26.00 -0.66
CA ILE A 7 -73.19 25.56 0.51
C ILE A 7 -71.72 25.53 0.11
N LEU A 8 -70.90 26.36 0.75
CA LEU A 8 -69.46 26.39 0.62
C LEU A 8 -68.84 25.43 1.67
N ALA A 9 -68.42 24.26 1.24
CA ALA A 9 -67.69 23.32 2.12
C ALA A 9 -66.24 23.77 2.28
N PHE A 10 -65.85 24.19 3.48
CA PHE A 10 -64.45 24.47 3.87
C PHE A 10 -63.79 23.15 4.21
N LEU A 11 -62.90 22.66 3.33
CA LEU A 11 -61.99 21.55 3.63
C LEU A 11 -60.84 22.07 4.51
N PHE A 12 -60.90 21.75 5.79
CA PHE A 12 -59.77 21.92 6.70
C PHE A 12 -58.71 20.84 6.36
N ILE A 13 -57.66 21.20 5.63
CA ILE A 13 -56.46 20.34 5.48
C ILE A 13 -55.68 20.41 6.80
N ILE A 14 -55.85 19.42 7.63
CA ILE A 14 -54.98 19.20 8.82
C ILE A 14 -53.62 18.73 8.28
N SER A 15 -52.68 19.65 8.14
CA SER A 15 -51.27 19.31 7.92
C SER A 15 -50.72 18.69 9.20
N LEU A 16 -50.72 17.35 9.27
CA LEU A 16 -49.95 16.63 10.30
C LEU A 16 -48.45 16.99 10.06
N PRO A 17 -47.75 17.46 11.10
CA PRO A 17 -46.33 17.64 10.98
C PRO A 17 -45.71 16.26 10.73
N VAL A 18 -45.17 16.03 9.52
CA VAL A 18 -44.27 14.92 9.28
C VAL A 18 -43.03 15.23 10.11
N PHE A 19 -42.98 14.67 11.31
CA PHE A 19 -41.73 14.63 12.05
C PHE A 19 -40.75 13.85 11.16
N ALA A 20 -39.83 14.55 10.55
CA ALA A 20 -38.70 13.91 9.91
C ALA A 20 -38.04 13.01 10.96
N GLN A 21 -38.29 11.73 10.86
CA GLN A 21 -37.66 10.74 11.74
C GLN A 21 -36.17 10.85 11.50
N GLY A 22 -35.45 11.42 12.48
CA GLY A 22 -34.00 11.61 12.37
C GLY A 22 -33.34 10.31 11.96
N LYS A 23 -32.33 10.38 11.07
CA LYS A 23 -31.56 9.21 10.62
C LYS A 23 -31.16 8.36 11.83
N ARG A 24 -31.47 7.07 11.78
CA ARG A 24 -31.08 6.09 12.81
C ARG A 24 -29.74 5.46 12.43
N ALA A 25 -28.98 5.05 13.44
CA ALA A 25 -27.70 4.42 13.22
C ALA A 25 -27.87 2.96 12.77
N THR A 26 -27.12 2.55 11.75
CA THR A 26 -26.96 1.13 11.37
C THR A 26 -25.89 0.45 12.22
N LEU A 27 -24.86 1.21 12.65
CA LEU A 27 -23.78 0.76 13.51
C LEU A 27 -23.51 1.83 14.57
N ILE A 28 -23.30 1.41 15.80
CA ILE A 28 -22.79 2.25 16.89
C ILE A 28 -21.58 1.56 17.50
N VAL A 29 -20.50 2.33 17.67
CA VAL A 29 -19.35 1.92 18.49
C VAL A 29 -19.27 2.85 19.68
N HIS A 30 -19.14 2.30 20.90
CA HIS A 30 -19.11 3.05 22.15
C HIS A 30 -18.06 2.52 23.13
N HIS A 31 -17.86 3.20 24.25
CA HIS A 31 -16.78 2.94 25.22
C HIS A 31 -15.41 2.88 24.54
N ALA A 32 -15.12 3.86 23.67
CA ALA A 32 -13.90 3.95 22.89
C ALA A 32 -13.08 5.19 23.27
N VAL A 33 -11.83 5.22 22.81
CA VAL A 33 -11.00 6.41 22.70
C VAL A 33 -10.82 6.70 21.22
N ILE A 34 -11.70 7.53 20.64
CA ILE A 34 -11.76 7.78 19.21
C ILE A 34 -10.91 9.01 18.87
N HIS A 35 -9.77 8.81 18.21
CA HIS A 35 -8.98 9.89 17.63
C HIS A 35 -9.59 10.27 16.28
N THR A 36 -10.25 11.41 16.20
CA THR A 36 -10.93 11.84 14.97
C THR A 36 -9.97 12.24 13.86
N LEU A 37 -8.75 12.63 14.21
CA LEU A 37 -7.72 13.21 13.34
C LEU A 37 -8.16 14.50 12.62
N ASP A 38 -9.20 15.17 13.11
CA ASP A 38 -9.51 16.53 12.71
C ASP A 38 -8.35 17.50 13.03
N ASP A 39 -8.48 18.78 12.76
CA ASP A 39 -7.41 19.75 12.96
C ASP A 39 -6.92 19.81 14.41
N GLN A 40 -7.81 19.55 15.37
CA GLN A 40 -7.55 19.56 16.81
C GLN A 40 -7.26 18.18 17.38
N ASN A 41 -7.35 17.12 16.56
CA ASN A 41 -7.35 15.72 17.00
C ASN A 41 -8.32 15.50 18.17
N THR A 42 -9.57 15.87 17.97
CA THR A 42 -10.64 15.70 18.96
C THR A 42 -10.76 14.24 19.37
N ILE A 43 -10.87 14.00 20.68
CA ILE A 43 -11.05 12.65 21.24
C ILE A 43 -12.50 12.49 21.65
N GLU A 44 -13.17 11.45 21.12
CA GLU A 44 -14.56 11.14 21.36
C GLU A 44 -14.72 9.75 22.00
N GLU A 45 -15.89 9.50 22.64
CA GLU A 45 -16.16 8.25 23.36
C GLU A 45 -16.94 7.24 22.51
N ALA A 46 -17.69 7.73 21.52
CA ALA A 46 -18.60 6.92 20.70
C ALA A 46 -18.83 7.52 19.33
N MET A 47 -19.27 6.68 18.41
CA MET A 47 -19.60 7.05 17.03
C MET A 47 -20.82 6.27 16.55
N ALA A 48 -21.72 6.97 15.84
CA ALA A 48 -22.84 6.39 15.11
C ALA A 48 -22.59 6.46 13.62
N VAL A 49 -22.95 5.40 12.90
CA VAL A 49 -22.81 5.25 11.45
C VAL A 49 -24.20 4.99 10.85
N SER A 50 -24.47 5.58 9.69
CA SER A 50 -25.65 5.30 8.88
C SER A 50 -25.25 5.35 7.39
N ASP A 51 -25.73 4.41 6.60
CA ASP A 51 -25.51 4.38 5.16
C ASP A 51 -24.02 4.48 4.77
N GLY A 52 -23.14 3.76 5.47
CA GLY A 52 -21.70 3.76 5.23
C GLY A 52 -20.96 5.05 5.64
N LYS A 53 -21.66 6.04 6.21
CA LYS A 53 -21.08 7.33 6.63
C LYS A 53 -21.23 7.57 8.12
N ILE A 54 -20.32 8.35 8.68
CA ILE A 54 -20.39 8.80 10.07
C ILE A 54 -21.57 9.75 10.23
N LEU A 55 -22.54 9.36 11.03
CA LEU A 55 -23.69 10.18 11.34
C LEU A 55 -23.35 11.21 12.42
N LYS A 56 -22.65 10.77 13.47
CA LYS A 56 -22.24 11.63 14.60
C LYS A 56 -21.14 10.94 15.41
N THR A 57 -20.20 11.73 15.93
CA THR A 57 -19.29 11.38 17.03
C THR A 57 -19.70 12.13 18.29
N GLY A 58 -19.32 11.66 19.48
CA GLY A 58 -19.63 12.33 20.73
C GLY A 58 -19.57 11.42 21.96
N LYS A 59 -20.26 11.83 23.03
CA LYS A 59 -20.32 11.06 24.29
C LYS A 59 -21.18 9.81 24.14
N ASN A 60 -20.85 8.75 24.88
CA ASN A 60 -21.62 7.51 24.93
C ASN A 60 -23.12 7.76 25.14
N SER A 61 -23.47 8.63 26.10
CA SER A 61 -24.85 8.93 26.46
C SER A 61 -25.67 9.61 25.34
N GLU A 62 -25.01 10.30 24.43
CA GLU A 62 -25.63 10.96 23.27
C GLU A 62 -25.78 9.99 22.10
N ILE A 63 -24.72 9.28 21.77
CA ILE A 63 -24.65 8.40 20.61
C ILE A 63 -25.58 7.20 20.77
N LEU A 64 -25.64 6.61 21.95
CA LEU A 64 -26.54 5.48 22.24
C LEU A 64 -28.04 5.80 22.07
N LYS A 65 -28.45 7.08 22.11
CA LYS A 65 -29.83 7.51 21.80
C LYS A 65 -30.22 7.34 20.33
N LEU A 66 -29.24 7.19 19.44
CA LEU A 66 -29.47 6.98 18.00
C LEU A 66 -29.73 5.50 17.65
N LYS A 67 -29.65 4.61 18.63
CA LYS A 67 -29.89 3.18 18.49
C LYS A 67 -31.37 2.90 18.20
N ASP A 68 -31.61 1.92 17.32
CA ASP A 68 -32.91 1.27 17.17
C ASP A 68 -32.76 -0.27 17.22
N LYS A 69 -33.83 -1.00 16.90
CA LYS A 69 -33.85 -2.47 16.96
C LYS A 69 -32.90 -3.16 15.97
N ASN A 70 -32.53 -2.48 14.89
CA ASN A 70 -31.70 -3.02 13.83
C ASN A 70 -30.24 -2.55 13.94
N THR A 71 -29.93 -1.68 14.90
CA THR A 71 -28.58 -1.12 15.08
C THR A 71 -27.63 -2.18 15.63
N THR A 72 -26.56 -2.46 14.92
CA THR A 72 -25.41 -3.21 15.47
C THR A 72 -24.70 -2.32 16.49
N VAL A 73 -24.48 -2.83 17.69
CA VAL A 73 -23.79 -2.08 18.77
C VAL A 73 -22.55 -2.82 19.19
N ILE A 74 -21.41 -2.13 19.10
CA ILE A 74 -20.09 -2.65 19.44
C ILE A 74 -19.54 -1.89 20.65
N ASP A 75 -19.26 -2.61 21.72
CA ASP A 75 -18.51 -2.09 22.87
C ASP A 75 -17.01 -2.20 22.58
N ALA A 76 -16.33 -1.08 22.39
CA ALA A 76 -14.90 -1.03 22.11
C ALA A 76 -14.02 -1.34 23.33
N LYS A 77 -14.62 -1.50 24.53
CA LYS A 77 -13.93 -1.89 25.77
C LYS A 77 -12.76 -0.97 26.14
N GLY A 78 -12.88 0.33 25.89
CA GLY A 78 -11.86 1.32 26.16
C GLY A 78 -10.70 1.37 25.13
N LYS A 79 -10.81 0.62 24.03
CA LYS A 79 -9.75 0.59 23.01
C LYS A 79 -9.72 1.86 22.16
N VAL A 80 -8.53 2.12 21.61
CA VAL A 80 -8.31 3.22 20.67
C VAL A 80 -8.92 2.90 19.32
N ILE A 81 -9.58 3.91 18.74
CA ILE A 81 -10.11 3.90 17.37
C ILE A 81 -9.44 5.00 16.57
N ILE A 82 -9.01 4.64 15.36
CA ILE A 82 -8.42 5.56 14.40
C ILE A 82 -9.18 5.49 13.07
N PRO A 83 -9.13 6.55 12.21
CA PRO A 83 -9.52 6.41 10.82
C PRO A 83 -8.77 5.25 10.17
N GLY A 84 -9.43 4.56 9.26
CA GLY A 84 -8.78 3.48 8.51
C GLY A 84 -7.52 3.98 7.81
N ILE A 85 -6.47 3.17 7.88
CA ILE A 85 -5.18 3.47 7.23
C ILE A 85 -5.40 3.44 5.72
N PHE A 86 -4.89 4.48 5.05
CA PHE A 86 -4.87 4.63 3.62
C PHE A 86 -3.42 4.65 3.12
N ASP A 87 -2.98 3.53 2.58
CA ASP A 87 -1.65 3.38 1.98
C ASP A 87 -1.59 4.09 0.62
N SER A 88 -0.76 5.14 0.50
CA SER A 88 -0.67 5.92 -0.74
C SER A 88 0.14 5.26 -1.85
N HIS A 89 0.85 4.15 -1.56
CA HIS A 89 1.70 3.46 -2.52
C HIS A 89 1.96 2.02 -2.11
N MET A 90 1.32 1.10 -2.78
CA MET A 90 1.53 -0.33 -2.65
C MET A 90 1.28 -1.03 -4.00
N HIS A 91 1.73 -2.28 -4.13
CA HIS A 91 1.47 -3.15 -5.26
C HIS A 91 0.53 -4.29 -4.86
N ILE A 92 -0.70 -3.94 -4.42
CA ILE A 92 -1.65 -4.90 -3.86
C ILE A 92 -2.18 -5.90 -4.89
N ILE A 93 -2.41 -5.47 -6.14
CA ILE A 93 -2.89 -6.34 -7.21
C ILE A 93 -1.86 -7.43 -7.48
N ARG A 94 -0.60 -7.06 -7.69
CA ARG A 94 0.49 -8.01 -7.87
C ARG A 94 0.72 -8.87 -6.62
N GLY A 95 0.76 -8.24 -5.44
CA GLY A 95 0.99 -8.92 -4.17
C GLY A 95 -0.10 -9.95 -3.85
N GLY A 96 -1.36 -9.60 -4.05
CA GLY A 96 -2.50 -10.47 -3.79
C GLY A 96 -2.48 -11.77 -4.61
N ARG A 97 -2.09 -11.69 -5.88
CA ARG A 97 -2.01 -12.86 -6.78
C ARG A 97 -1.07 -13.96 -6.30
N PHE A 98 -0.07 -13.63 -5.49
CA PHE A 98 0.97 -14.56 -5.06
C PHE A 98 1.07 -14.76 -3.54
N TYR A 99 0.30 -14.02 -2.74
CA TYR A 99 0.41 -13.99 -1.29
C TYR A 99 0.38 -15.39 -0.65
N ASN A 100 -0.49 -16.28 -1.12
CA ASN A 100 -0.61 -17.64 -0.59
C ASN A 100 0.59 -18.56 -0.87
N THR A 101 1.50 -18.15 -1.76
CA THR A 101 2.73 -18.94 -2.05
C THR A 101 3.97 -18.38 -1.36
N GLU A 102 3.85 -17.24 -0.68
CA GLU A 102 4.99 -16.49 -0.15
C GLU A 102 5.15 -16.67 1.36
N LEU A 103 6.25 -17.27 1.78
CA LEU A 103 6.67 -17.32 3.18
C LEU A 103 7.18 -15.93 3.57
N ARG A 104 6.59 -15.33 4.61
CA ARG A 104 6.92 -13.98 5.05
C ARG A 104 7.95 -13.98 6.18
N TRP A 105 9.08 -13.32 5.92
CA TRP A 105 10.08 -13.01 6.95
C TRP A 105 9.91 -11.57 7.50
N ASP A 106 8.89 -10.88 7.05
CA ASP A 106 8.49 -9.58 7.59
C ASP A 106 8.27 -9.68 9.10
N GLY A 107 8.98 -8.87 9.87
CA GLY A 107 8.88 -8.84 11.35
C GLY A 107 9.68 -9.91 12.09
N VAL A 108 10.21 -10.93 11.43
CA VAL A 108 11.05 -11.97 12.09
C VAL A 108 12.34 -11.35 12.64
N ARG A 109 12.62 -11.54 13.94
CA ARG A 109 13.76 -10.92 14.63
C ARG A 109 15.03 -11.76 14.67
N SER A 110 14.97 -13.03 14.31
CA SER A 110 16.11 -13.95 14.37
C SER A 110 16.28 -14.69 13.05
N LEU A 111 17.48 -14.70 12.51
CA LEU A 111 17.84 -15.50 11.34
C LEU A 111 17.63 -17.00 11.60
N LYS A 112 17.91 -17.45 12.82
CA LYS A 112 17.64 -18.83 13.23
C LYS A 112 16.15 -19.18 13.07
N ARG A 113 15.23 -18.29 13.48
CA ARG A 113 13.78 -18.49 13.29
C ARG A 113 13.41 -18.45 11.81
N ALA A 114 13.94 -17.53 11.03
CA ALA A 114 13.71 -17.42 9.59
C ALA A 114 14.10 -18.72 8.86
N LEU A 115 15.27 -19.28 9.17
CA LEU A 115 15.74 -20.55 8.62
C LEU A 115 14.89 -21.76 9.11
N ALA A 116 14.41 -21.74 10.35
CA ALA A 116 13.48 -22.75 10.84
C ALA A 116 12.15 -22.71 10.06
N MET A 117 11.58 -21.52 9.83
CA MET A 117 10.37 -21.33 9.00
C MET A 117 10.59 -21.84 7.57
N LEU A 118 11.77 -21.56 7.00
CA LEU A 118 12.15 -22.04 5.66
C LEU A 118 12.16 -23.58 5.61
N LYS A 119 12.75 -24.24 6.61
CA LYS A 119 12.81 -25.69 6.74
C LYS A 119 11.40 -26.30 6.91
N GLU A 120 10.63 -25.74 7.83
CA GLU A 120 9.25 -26.18 8.07
C GLU A 120 8.38 -26.04 6.80
N GLN A 121 8.56 -24.96 6.02
CA GLN A 121 7.85 -24.78 4.76
C GLN A 121 8.32 -25.76 3.68
N ALA A 122 9.62 -26.00 3.56
CA ALA A 122 10.15 -26.98 2.62
C ALA A 122 9.57 -28.38 2.84
N GLN A 123 9.42 -28.80 4.11
CA GLN A 123 8.86 -30.12 4.47
C GLN A 123 7.40 -30.32 4.01
N ARG A 124 6.61 -29.25 3.88
CA ARG A 124 5.20 -29.32 3.45
C ARG A 124 4.97 -28.92 1.99
N THR A 125 5.99 -28.37 1.35
CA THR A 125 5.92 -27.96 -0.05
C THR A 125 5.93 -29.20 -0.97
N PRO A 126 4.89 -29.45 -1.78
CA PRO A 126 4.81 -30.63 -2.59
C PRO A 126 5.80 -30.61 -3.77
N LYS A 127 6.10 -31.79 -4.30
CA LYS A 127 6.96 -31.93 -5.48
C LYS A 127 6.46 -31.09 -6.65
N GLY A 128 7.36 -30.36 -7.30
CA GLY A 128 7.06 -29.44 -8.40
C GLY A 128 6.69 -28.03 -7.96
N GLN A 129 6.53 -27.78 -6.65
CA GLN A 129 6.32 -26.46 -6.07
C GLN A 129 7.60 -25.89 -5.46
N TRP A 130 7.58 -24.62 -5.10
CA TRP A 130 8.72 -23.86 -4.63
C TRP A 130 8.47 -23.24 -3.25
N VAL A 131 9.50 -23.16 -2.45
CA VAL A 131 9.49 -22.25 -1.30
C VAL A 131 9.91 -20.86 -1.78
N ARG A 132 9.08 -19.86 -1.51
CA ARG A 132 9.33 -18.47 -1.92
C ARG A 132 9.35 -17.58 -0.69
N VAL A 133 10.45 -16.84 -0.51
CA VAL A 133 10.53 -15.74 0.43
C VAL A 133 10.65 -14.47 -0.41
N VAL A 134 9.69 -13.56 -0.32
CA VAL A 134 9.60 -12.40 -1.21
C VAL A 134 9.53 -11.12 -0.42
N GLY A 135 10.65 -10.36 -0.40
CA GLY A 135 10.75 -9.01 0.11
C GLY A 135 10.37 -8.79 1.57
N GLY A 136 10.26 -7.55 1.93
CA GLY A 136 9.74 -7.11 3.24
C GLY A 136 10.66 -7.37 4.44
N TRP A 137 11.91 -7.75 4.21
CA TRP A 137 12.89 -8.08 5.26
C TRP A 137 14.30 -7.61 4.89
N ASN A 138 15.14 -7.42 5.90
CA ASN A 138 16.57 -7.12 5.71
C ASN A 138 17.45 -7.84 6.77
N ALA A 139 18.77 -7.83 6.55
CA ALA A 139 19.72 -8.44 7.47
C ALA A 139 19.74 -7.78 8.86
N TYR A 140 19.49 -6.48 8.92
CA TYR A 140 19.62 -5.71 10.16
C TYR A 140 18.44 -5.89 11.12
N GLN A 141 17.30 -6.40 10.63
CA GLN A 141 16.18 -6.76 11.51
C GLN A 141 16.50 -7.99 12.38
N PHE A 142 17.40 -8.88 11.92
CA PHE A 142 17.81 -10.05 12.67
C PHE A 142 18.78 -9.70 13.79
N GLU A 143 18.72 -10.42 14.91
CA GLU A 143 19.67 -10.31 16.01
C GLU A 143 21.10 -10.57 15.55
N GLU A 144 21.27 -11.50 14.60
CA GLU A 144 22.56 -11.88 14.02
C GLU A 144 23.15 -10.83 13.06
N LYS A 145 22.36 -9.82 12.64
CA LYS A 145 22.77 -8.70 11.77
C LYS A 145 23.48 -9.14 10.47
N ARG A 146 23.07 -10.27 9.91
CA ARG A 146 23.62 -10.82 8.67
C ARG A 146 22.56 -11.48 7.80
N LEU A 147 22.90 -11.64 6.54
CA LEU A 147 22.13 -12.45 5.60
C LEU A 147 22.36 -13.96 5.85
N PRO A 148 21.42 -14.84 5.43
CA PRO A 148 21.67 -16.26 5.38
C PRO A 148 22.77 -16.58 4.36
N THR A 149 23.52 -17.63 4.61
CA THR A 149 24.43 -18.21 3.62
C THR A 149 23.70 -19.20 2.71
N LEU A 150 24.22 -19.42 1.51
CA LEU A 150 23.68 -20.45 0.61
C LEU A 150 23.76 -21.87 1.22
N ALA A 151 24.76 -22.14 2.05
CA ALA A 151 24.86 -23.41 2.78
C ALA A 151 23.68 -23.59 3.76
N GLU A 152 23.36 -22.57 4.56
CA GLU A 152 22.22 -22.58 5.49
C GLU A 152 20.86 -22.72 4.74
N ILE A 153 20.73 -22.06 3.59
CA ILE A 153 19.53 -22.17 2.74
C ILE A 153 19.40 -23.61 2.20
N ASN A 154 20.49 -24.17 1.65
CA ASN A 154 20.49 -25.53 1.13
C ASN A 154 20.21 -26.57 2.23
N GLU A 155 20.78 -26.39 3.42
CA GLU A 155 20.48 -27.26 4.58
C GLU A 155 19.00 -27.21 4.99
N ALA A 156 18.42 -26.01 4.99
CA ALA A 156 17.02 -25.83 5.37
C ALA A 156 16.04 -26.40 4.33
N THR A 157 16.34 -26.28 3.04
CA THR A 157 15.40 -26.62 1.95
C THR A 157 15.61 -28.00 1.32
N GLY A 158 16.81 -28.58 1.45
CA GLY A 158 17.17 -29.87 0.85
C GLY A 158 16.91 -29.86 -0.68
N ASP A 159 16.17 -30.85 -1.15
CA ASP A 159 15.85 -31.04 -2.58
C ASP A 159 14.62 -30.20 -3.05
N VAL A 160 14.03 -29.40 -2.18
CA VAL A 160 12.90 -28.53 -2.55
C VAL A 160 13.46 -27.22 -3.12
N PRO A 161 13.09 -26.84 -4.36
CA PRO A 161 13.59 -25.60 -4.94
C PRO A 161 13.10 -24.37 -4.17
N ALA A 162 14.01 -23.42 -3.93
CA ALA A 162 13.74 -22.22 -3.15
C ALA A 162 14.25 -20.95 -3.86
N PHE A 163 13.42 -19.88 -3.77
CA PHE A 163 13.76 -18.54 -4.22
C PHE A 163 13.58 -17.58 -3.04
N ILE A 164 14.65 -16.87 -2.65
CA ILE A 164 14.65 -15.96 -1.51
C ILE A 164 15.09 -14.59 -1.99
N LEU A 165 14.14 -13.67 -2.10
CA LEU A 165 14.36 -12.29 -2.52
C LEU A 165 14.77 -11.43 -1.32
N HIS A 166 15.88 -10.71 -1.44
CA HIS A 166 16.32 -9.69 -0.50
C HIS A 166 16.18 -8.31 -1.13
N LEU A 167 15.09 -7.62 -0.80
CA LEU A 167 14.75 -6.30 -1.35
C LEU A 167 14.89 -6.29 -2.88
N TYR A 168 15.50 -5.25 -3.47
CA TYR A 168 15.82 -5.20 -4.90
C TYR A 168 17.31 -5.48 -5.22
N GLY A 169 18.10 -5.83 -4.21
CA GLY A 169 19.54 -6.01 -4.41
C GLY A 169 19.91 -7.36 -5.02
N HIS A 170 19.33 -8.43 -4.52
CA HIS A 170 19.66 -9.79 -4.96
C HIS A 170 18.60 -10.82 -4.55
N ALA A 171 18.72 -12.01 -5.12
CA ALA A 171 17.97 -13.19 -4.68
C ALA A 171 18.87 -14.42 -4.60
N TYR A 172 18.50 -15.35 -3.73
CA TYR A 172 19.14 -16.65 -3.62
C TYR A 172 18.28 -17.71 -4.31
N LEU A 173 18.92 -18.51 -5.14
CA LEU A 173 18.44 -19.82 -5.57
C LEU A 173 19.24 -20.88 -4.83
N ASN A 174 18.56 -21.83 -4.17
CA ASN A 174 19.25 -23.01 -3.63
C ASN A 174 19.67 -23.94 -4.79
N LYS A 175 20.43 -25.00 -4.46
CA LYS A 175 20.91 -25.96 -5.46
C LYS A 175 19.76 -26.56 -6.29
N ALA A 176 18.67 -26.99 -5.65
CA ALA A 176 17.51 -27.54 -6.31
C ALA A 176 16.82 -26.52 -7.25
N GLY A 177 16.85 -25.22 -6.88
CA GLY A 177 16.34 -24.13 -7.72
C GLY A 177 17.18 -23.91 -8.97
N LEU A 178 18.51 -23.93 -8.87
CA LEU A 178 19.42 -23.86 -10.02
C LEU A 178 19.18 -25.04 -10.99
N GLU A 179 19.08 -26.26 -10.45
CA GLU A 179 18.83 -27.48 -11.23
C GLU A 179 17.47 -27.42 -11.94
N THR A 180 16.41 -26.98 -11.23
CA THR A 180 15.06 -26.87 -11.77
C THR A 180 14.97 -25.85 -12.91
N LEU A 181 15.66 -24.71 -12.79
CA LEU A 181 15.70 -23.66 -13.80
C LEU A 181 16.76 -23.91 -14.87
N LYS A 182 17.53 -25.01 -14.77
CA LYS A 182 18.62 -25.38 -15.69
C LYS A 182 19.68 -24.27 -15.81
N ILE A 183 20.02 -23.64 -14.69
CA ILE A 183 21.06 -22.62 -14.61
C ILE A 183 22.37 -23.33 -14.28
N ASP A 184 23.32 -23.30 -15.20
CA ASP A 184 24.61 -23.98 -15.13
C ASP A 184 25.79 -23.07 -15.49
N ALA A 185 27.00 -23.64 -15.58
CA ALA A 185 28.23 -22.90 -15.93
C ALA A 185 28.14 -22.22 -17.31
N ASN A 186 27.34 -22.75 -18.25
CA ASN A 186 27.18 -22.22 -19.60
C ASN A 186 26.07 -21.18 -19.71
N THR A 187 25.23 -21.03 -18.68
CA THR A 187 24.14 -20.06 -18.68
C THR A 187 24.69 -18.63 -18.73
N PRO A 188 24.32 -17.84 -19.76
CA PRO A 188 24.79 -16.46 -19.87
C PRO A 188 24.06 -15.57 -18.85
N ASN A 189 24.69 -14.45 -18.50
CA ASN A 189 24.01 -13.39 -17.79
C ASN A 189 22.91 -12.80 -18.68
N PRO A 190 21.72 -12.48 -18.12
CA PRO A 190 20.71 -11.72 -18.86
C PRO A 190 21.20 -10.28 -19.09
N ASN A 191 20.54 -9.55 -20.01
CA ASN A 191 20.90 -8.16 -20.35
C ASN A 191 20.87 -7.19 -19.14
N ALA A 192 20.09 -7.53 -18.11
CA ALA A 192 20.00 -6.76 -16.86
C ALA A 192 20.00 -7.73 -15.68
N GLY A 193 21.20 -8.00 -15.17
CA GLY A 193 21.44 -8.87 -14.01
C GLY A 193 22.69 -9.71 -14.15
N LEU A 194 23.17 -10.20 -13.01
CA LEU A 194 24.34 -11.06 -12.92
C LEU A 194 23.97 -12.37 -12.21
N ILE A 195 24.31 -13.48 -12.83
CA ILE A 195 24.37 -14.80 -12.16
C ILE A 195 25.77 -14.94 -11.59
N GLU A 196 25.90 -14.84 -10.27
CA GLU A 196 27.20 -14.99 -9.63
C GLU A 196 27.76 -16.40 -9.86
N LYS A 197 29.05 -16.46 -10.22
CA LYS A 197 29.76 -17.72 -10.44
C LYS A 197 30.98 -17.82 -9.52
N ASP A 198 31.30 -19.03 -9.10
CA ASP A 198 32.52 -19.35 -8.35
C ASP A 198 33.78 -19.25 -9.25
N PRO A 199 35.00 -19.36 -8.71
CA PRO A 199 36.22 -19.35 -9.50
C PRO A 199 36.34 -20.44 -10.58
N ASN A 200 35.54 -21.51 -10.47
CA ASN A 200 35.46 -22.60 -11.44
C ASN A 200 34.40 -22.37 -12.53
N GLY A 201 33.67 -21.25 -12.45
CA GLY A 201 32.61 -20.87 -13.38
C GLY A 201 31.23 -21.46 -13.07
N ASN A 202 31.04 -22.14 -11.94
CA ASN A 202 29.74 -22.69 -11.56
C ASN A 202 28.87 -21.62 -10.88
N PRO A 203 27.55 -21.56 -11.15
CA PRO A 203 26.64 -20.66 -10.47
C PRO A 203 26.65 -20.92 -8.95
N THR A 204 26.83 -19.85 -8.17
CA THR A 204 26.77 -19.94 -6.70
C THR A 204 25.33 -20.08 -6.20
N GLY A 205 24.37 -19.57 -6.94
CA GLY A 205 22.97 -19.43 -6.54
C GLY A 205 22.57 -17.98 -6.23
N LEU A 206 23.53 -17.05 -6.23
CA LEU A 206 23.22 -15.64 -6.04
C LEU A 206 22.90 -14.97 -7.39
N LEU A 207 21.72 -14.35 -7.45
CA LEU A 207 21.29 -13.49 -8.55
C LEU A 207 21.41 -12.03 -8.11
N VAL A 208 22.16 -11.22 -8.84
CA VAL A 208 22.42 -9.80 -8.49
C VAL A 208 21.70 -8.88 -9.45
N ALA A 209 20.93 -7.95 -8.91
CA ALA A 209 20.23 -6.91 -9.67
C ALA A 209 21.20 -5.81 -10.10
N GLU A 210 21.48 -5.71 -11.40
CA GLU A 210 22.35 -4.68 -11.97
C GLU A 210 22.09 -4.56 -13.49
N PRO A 211 21.69 -3.41 -14.04
CA PRO A 211 21.45 -2.12 -13.38
C PRO A 211 20.07 -2.01 -12.71
N ASN A 212 19.22 -3.00 -12.82
CA ASN A 212 17.85 -3.00 -12.26
C ASN A 212 17.43 -4.41 -11.80
N ALA A 213 16.22 -4.52 -11.27
CA ALA A 213 15.68 -5.75 -10.68
C ALA A 213 15.16 -6.78 -11.72
N PHE A 214 15.38 -6.61 -13.01
CA PHE A 214 14.81 -7.48 -14.05
C PHE A 214 15.13 -8.96 -13.85
N ILE A 215 16.40 -9.31 -13.53
CA ILE A 215 16.79 -10.71 -13.28
C ILE A 215 15.99 -11.34 -12.15
N LEU A 216 15.67 -10.58 -11.11
CA LEU A 216 14.93 -11.06 -9.94
C LEU A 216 13.48 -11.38 -10.31
N TYR A 217 12.83 -10.44 -11.00
CA TYR A 217 11.44 -10.58 -11.44
C TYR A 217 11.26 -11.63 -12.54
N SER A 218 12.14 -11.63 -13.54
CA SER A 218 12.08 -12.61 -14.63
C SER A 218 12.39 -14.03 -14.17
N THR A 219 13.15 -14.19 -13.08
CA THR A 219 13.34 -15.49 -12.45
C THR A 219 12.10 -15.91 -11.68
N LEU A 220 11.54 -15.01 -10.87
CA LEU A 220 10.31 -15.26 -10.10
C LEU A 220 9.12 -15.61 -11.02
N ALA A 221 9.02 -14.98 -12.18
CA ALA A 221 7.98 -15.25 -13.19
C ALA A 221 8.07 -16.65 -13.84
N LYS A 222 9.19 -17.37 -13.68
CA LYS A 222 9.33 -18.76 -14.16
C LYS A 222 8.81 -19.80 -13.17
N LEU A 223 8.48 -19.40 -11.96
CA LEU A 223 8.01 -20.29 -10.91
C LEU A 223 6.52 -20.63 -11.16
N PRO A 224 6.04 -21.79 -10.68
CA PRO A 224 4.64 -22.20 -10.86
C PRO A 224 3.65 -21.13 -10.41
N GLU A 225 2.64 -20.87 -11.21
CA GLU A 225 1.55 -19.95 -10.88
C GLU A 225 0.42 -20.68 -10.14
N LEU A 226 -0.36 -19.91 -9.41
CA LEU A 226 -1.63 -20.35 -8.85
C LEU A 226 -2.70 -20.42 -9.95
N SER A 227 -3.67 -21.35 -9.83
CA SER A 227 -4.88 -21.33 -10.63
C SER A 227 -5.70 -20.07 -10.38
N GLU A 228 -6.66 -19.76 -11.23
CA GLU A 228 -7.53 -18.58 -11.05
C GLU A 228 -8.26 -18.60 -9.70
N GLU A 229 -8.85 -19.74 -9.31
CA GLU A 229 -9.49 -19.90 -8.00
C GLU A 229 -8.51 -19.64 -6.84
N GLU A 230 -7.29 -20.16 -6.92
CA GLU A 230 -6.25 -19.93 -5.93
C GLU A 230 -5.80 -18.48 -5.89
N LYS A 231 -5.73 -17.77 -7.04
CA LYS A 231 -5.43 -16.32 -7.12
C LYS A 231 -6.53 -15.49 -6.45
N PHE A 232 -7.81 -15.83 -6.66
CA PHE A 232 -8.94 -15.20 -5.95
C PHE A 232 -8.81 -15.38 -4.44
N ASN A 233 -8.58 -16.60 -3.98
CA ASN A 233 -8.38 -16.87 -2.56
C ASN A 233 -7.15 -16.14 -2.02
N SER A 234 -6.02 -16.16 -2.73
CA SER A 234 -4.78 -15.48 -2.36
C SER A 234 -4.99 -13.97 -2.18
N THR A 235 -5.71 -13.33 -3.09
CA THR A 235 -6.03 -11.90 -3.00
C THR A 235 -6.94 -11.60 -1.80
N LYS A 236 -7.96 -12.44 -1.53
CA LYS A 236 -8.80 -12.32 -0.32
C LYS A 236 -7.98 -12.48 0.97
N GLN A 237 -7.03 -13.43 1.00
CA GLN A 237 -6.13 -13.61 2.15
C GLN A 237 -5.26 -12.37 2.37
N PHE A 238 -4.72 -11.80 1.30
CA PHE A 238 -3.89 -10.60 1.41
C PHE A 238 -4.70 -9.38 1.86
N MET A 239 -5.91 -9.16 1.31
CA MET A 239 -6.80 -8.11 1.80
C MET A 239 -7.16 -8.31 3.29
N THR A 240 -7.41 -9.55 3.71
CA THR A 240 -7.66 -9.87 5.12
C THR A 240 -6.46 -9.52 6.02
N GLU A 241 -5.25 -9.80 5.54
CA GLU A 241 -4.02 -9.39 6.24
C GLU A 241 -3.90 -7.87 6.34
N MET A 242 -4.21 -7.13 5.27
CA MET A 242 -4.24 -5.67 5.31
C MET A 242 -5.28 -5.14 6.30
N ASN A 243 -6.48 -5.72 6.28
CA ASN A 243 -7.52 -5.35 7.26
C ASN A 243 -7.11 -5.68 8.70
N ARG A 244 -6.36 -6.78 8.93
CA ARG A 244 -5.74 -7.10 10.23
C ARG A 244 -4.78 -6.01 10.70
N LEU A 245 -4.13 -5.32 9.79
CA LEU A 245 -3.24 -4.21 10.08
C LEU A 245 -3.97 -2.84 10.17
N GLY A 246 -5.30 -2.82 9.99
CA GLY A 246 -6.11 -1.60 10.05
C GLY A 246 -6.18 -0.82 8.75
N VAL A 247 -5.69 -1.40 7.64
CA VAL A 247 -5.74 -0.78 6.31
C VAL A 247 -7.14 -0.92 5.72
N THR A 248 -7.69 0.17 5.20
CA THR A 248 -9.02 0.24 4.59
C THR A 248 -8.99 0.73 3.14
N ALA A 249 -7.89 1.37 2.73
CA ALA A 249 -7.69 1.85 1.38
C ALA A 249 -6.21 1.74 0.97
N ILE A 250 -5.97 1.46 -0.31
CA ILE A 250 -4.63 1.34 -0.90
C ILE A 250 -4.67 1.93 -2.31
N MET A 251 -3.74 2.85 -2.63
CA MET A 251 -3.47 3.20 -4.02
C MET A 251 -2.52 2.16 -4.60
N ASP A 252 -3.00 1.34 -5.54
CA ASP A 252 -2.11 0.46 -6.28
C ASP A 252 -1.29 1.28 -7.28
N ALA A 253 0.02 1.25 -7.14
CA ALA A 253 0.95 2.06 -7.94
C ALA A 253 1.21 1.48 -9.34
N GLY A 254 0.50 0.43 -9.73
CA GLY A 254 0.87 -0.40 -10.87
C GLY A 254 2.09 -1.26 -10.52
N GLY A 255 2.93 -1.53 -11.46
CA GLY A 255 4.21 -2.19 -11.20
C GLY A 255 4.67 -3.12 -12.31
N GLY A 256 5.95 -3.43 -12.31
CA GLY A 256 6.53 -4.38 -13.26
C GLY A 256 5.93 -5.78 -13.11
N PHE A 257 5.70 -6.44 -14.25
CA PHE A 257 5.04 -7.76 -14.34
C PHE A 257 3.58 -7.75 -13.85
N GLN A 258 2.87 -6.64 -14.09
CA GLN A 258 1.45 -6.47 -13.85
C GLN A 258 0.81 -5.88 -15.12
N ASN A 259 0.37 -6.75 -16.02
CA ASN A 259 -0.17 -6.37 -17.34
C ASN A 259 -1.64 -5.98 -17.23
N PHE A 260 -1.98 -4.80 -17.75
CA PHE A 260 -3.37 -4.39 -17.88
C PHE A 260 -3.89 -4.77 -19.29
N PRO A 261 -5.10 -5.37 -19.40
CA PRO A 261 -6.06 -5.69 -18.33
C PRO A 261 -5.88 -7.09 -17.69
N ASP A 262 -5.01 -7.95 -18.23
CA ASP A 262 -4.99 -9.39 -17.95
C ASP A 262 -4.80 -9.72 -16.46
N ASP A 263 -3.87 -9.05 -15.79
CA ASP A 263 -3.53 -9.30 -14.39
C ASP A 263 -4.51 -8.65 -13.38
N TYR A 264 -5.46 -7.84 -13.88
CA TYR A 264 -6.49 -7.18 -13.09
C TYR A 264 -7.79 -7.99 -12.97
N GLY A 265 -7.90 -9.12 -13.69
CA GLY A 265 -9.09 -9.96 -13.73
C GLY A 265 -9.58 -10.41 -12.36
N VAL A 266 -8.66 -10.76 -11.45
CA VAL A 266 -8.99 -11.20 -10.08
C VAL A 266 -9.64 -10.07 -9.28
N THR A 267 -9.03 -8.89 -9.22
CA THR A 267 -9.58 -7.75 -8.46
C THR A 267 -10.87 -7.22 -9.08
N ASN A 268 -10.98 -7.26 -10.40
CA ASN A 268 -12.22 -6.94 -11.13
C ASN A 268 -13.37 -7.91 -10.76
N GLY A 269 -13.09 -9.22 -10.71
CA GLY A 269 -14.05 -10.22 -10.28
C GLY A 269 -14.49 -10.00 -8.84
N LEU A 270 -13.55 -9.80 -7.91
CA LEU A 270 -13.85 -9.50 -6.51
C LEU A 270 -14.70 -8.22 -6.33
N CYS A 271 -14.47 -7.21 -7.16
CA CYS A 271 -15.29 -6.01 -7.16
C CYS A 271 -16.73 -6.30 -7.62
N LYS A 272 -16.90 -7.00 -8.74
CA LYS A 272 -18.22 -7.40 -9.26
C LYS A 272 -19.02 -8.23 -8.24
N ASP A 273 -18.35 -9.13 -7.54
CA ASP A 273 -18.95 -9.99 -6.52
C ASP A 273 -19.18 -9.26 -5.18
N SER A 274 -18.79 -7.98 -5.07
CA SER A 274 -18.83 -7.19 -3.82
C SER A 274 -18.00 -7.79 -2.67
N ASP A 275 -16.92 -8.46 -3.01
CA ASP A 275 -16.00 -9.16 -2.08
C ASP A 275 -14.74 -8.34 -1.75
N LEU A 276 -14.59 -7.14 -2.31
CA LEU A 276 -13.51 -6.24 -1.92
C LEU A 276 -13.71 -5.72 -0.50
N THR A 277 -12.66 -5.83 0.31
CA THR A 277 -12.61 -5.32 1.68
C THR A 277 -11.69 -4.11 1.84
N ILE A 278 -11.09 -3.66 0.74
CA ILE A 278 -10.16 -2.54 0.68
C ILE A 278 -10.52 -1.67 -0.54
N ARG A 279 -10.61 -0.37 -0.35
CA ARG A 279 -10.76 0.59 -1.44
C ARG A 279 -9.47 0.66 -2.24
N MET A 280 -9.57 0.59 -3.56
CA MET A 280 -8.40 0.39 -4.42
C MET A 280 -8.46 1.25 -5.69
N PRO A 281 -8.17 2.57 -5.58
CA PRO A 281 -7.79 3.33 -6.76
C PRO A 281 -6.46 2.81 -7.30
N TYR A 282 -6.36 2.52 -8.61
CA TYR A 282 -5.15 1.95 -9.19
C TYR A 282 -4.63 2.75 -10.38
N TYR A 283 -3.31 2.66 -10.60
CA TYR A 283 -2.61 3.33 -11.69
C TYR A 283 -2.15 2.32 -12.74
N LEU A 284 -2.14 2.74 -14.00
CA LEU A 284 -1.72 1.92 -15.12
C LEU A 284 -0.24 2.13 -15.43
N PHE A 285 0.47 1.04 -15.61
CA PHE A 285 1.92 0.98 -15.79
C PHE A 285 2.27 0.21 -17.07
N ALA A 286 2.87 0.89 -18.07
CA ALA A 286 3.29 0.26 -19.32
C ALA A 286 4.46 -0.73 -19.09
N GLN A 287 4.33 -1.96 -19.63
CA GLN A 287 5.22 -3.07 -19.29
C GLN A 287 6.43 -3.23 -20.21
N LYS A 288 6.44 -2.57 -21.38
CA LYS A 288 7.49 -2.75 -22.40
C LYS A 288 8.10 -1.44 -22.83
N ALA A 289 9.45 -1.39 -22.83
CA ALA A 289 10.19 -0.26 -23.35
C ALA A 289 9.85 0.01 -24.83
N GLY A 290 9.56 1.27 -25.14
CA GLY A 290 9.24 1.74 -26.49
C GLY A 290 7.79 1.53 -26.93
N THR A 291 6.91 0.94 -26.07
CA THR A 291 5.47 0.83 -26.36
C THR A 291 4.62 1.76 -25.53
N GLU A 292 5.19 2.48 -24.57
CA GLU A 292 4.49 3.22 -23.52
C GLU A 292 3.48 4.23 -24.08
N LEU A 293 3.89 5.04 -25.06
CA LEU A 293 3.00 6.02 -25.71
C LEU A 293 1.79 5.34 -26.36
N ASN A 294 2.02 4.21 -27.03
CA ASN A 294 0.96 3.43 -27.68
C ASN A 294 0.02 2.79 -26.65
N ASP A 295 0.57 2.24 -25.57
CA ASP A 295 -0.20 1.60 -24.51
C ASP A 295 -1.11 2.62 -23.83
N TYR A 296 -0.61 3.79 -23.42
CA TYR A 296 -1.43 4.86 -22.85
C TYR A 296 -2.47 5.39 -23.84
N THR A 297 -2.10 5.56 -25.11
CA THR A 297 -3.07 5.97 -26.16
C THR A 297 -4.22 4.99 -26.28
N LYS A 298 -3.92 3.69 -26.25
CA LYS A 298 -4.93 2.62 -26.32
C LYS A 298 -5.81 2.61 -25.07
N TRP A 299 -5.21 2.70 -23.88
CA TRP A 299 -5.97 2.69 -22.62
C TRP A 299 -6.93 3.87 -22.51
N MET A 300 -6.53 5.07 -22.93
CA MET A 300 -7.40 6.25 -22.98
C MET A 300 -8.61 6.10 -23.90
N GLN A 301 -8.60 5.13 -24.82
CA GLN A 301 -9.74 4.82 -25.69
C GLN A 301 -10.68 3.77 -25.07
N THR A 302 -10.25 3.06 -24.04
CA THR A 302 -10.93 1.88 -23.51
C THR A 302 -11.33 1.99 -22.05
N VAL A 303 -10.75 2.94 -21.31
CA VAL A 303 -11.07 3.19 -19.89
C VAL A 303 -11.14 4.67 -19.59
N GLU A 304 -12.03 5.07 -18.70
CA GLU A 304 -12.17 6.44 -18.19
C GLU A 304 -11.61 6.53 -16.75
N ILE A 305 -11.07 7.70 -16.41
CA ILE A 305 -10.60 7.96 -15.03
C ILE A 305 -11.81 7.95 -14.09
N GLY A 306 -11.70 7.19 -13.01
CA GLY A 306 -12.78 6.98 -12.05
C GLY A 306 -13.74 5.86 -12.44
N GLU A 307 -13.61 5.28 -13.65
CA GLU A 307 -14.38 4.10 -14.05
C GLU A 307 -13.88 2.87 -13.29
N GLY A 308 -14.83 2.12 -12.73
CA GLY A 308 -14.60 0.93 -11.94
C GLY A 308 -15.21 -0.32 -12.56
N CYS A 309 -15.36 -1.35 -11.74
CA CYS A 309 -16.00 -2.61 -12.13
C CYS A 309 -17.53 -2.52 -12.24
N ASP A 310 -18.13 -1.41 -11.86
CA ASP A 310 -19.56 -1.16 -11.79
C ASP A 310 -19.97 0.08 -12.55
N ASP A 311 -20.85 -0.11 -13.52
CA ASP A 311 -21.55 0.97 -14.22
C ASP A 311 -22.58 1.69 -13.31
N ASP A 312 -22.96 1.06 -12.18
CA ASP A 312 -23.88 1.61 -11.20
C ASP A 312 -23.12 2.06 -9.94
N HIS A 313 -23.08 3.35 -9.68
CA HIS A 313 -22.54 3.97 -8.45
C HIS A 313 -23.35 3.57 -7.20
N HIS A 314 -23.35 2.30 -6.85
CA HIS A 314 -23.98 1.84 -5.61
C HIS A 314 -23.19 2.31 -4.40
N ALA A 315 -23.81 3.10 -3.55
CA ALA A 315 -23.21 3.65 -2.31
C ALA A 315 -22.72 2.58 -1.31
N ASP A 316 -23.11 1.32 -1.52
CA ASP A 316 -22.77 0.18 -0.68
C ASP A 316 -21.55 -0.61 -1.14
N LYS A 317 -20.97 -0.29 -2.31
CA LYS A 317 -19.77 -0.97 -2.82
C LYS A 317 -18.47 -0.30 -2.39
N VAL A 318 -17.42 -1.11 -2.31
CA VAL A 318 -16.06 -0.67 -2.01
C VAL A 318 -15.42 -0.19 -3.32
N GLU A 319 -14.87 1.01 -3.31
CA GLU A 319 -14.29 1.70 -4.46
C GLU A 319 -13.14 0.90 -5.11
N TYR A 320 -13.22 0.70 -6.43
CA TYR A 320 -12.20 0.11 -7.28
C TYR A 320 -12.24 0.75 -8.66
N HIS A 321 -11.23 1.54 -9.05
CA HIS A 321 -11.25 2.28 -10.31
C HIS A 321 -9.86 2.68 -10.80
N VAL A 322 -9.75 2.98 -12.10
CA VAL A 322 -8.55 3.58 -12.69
C VAL A 322 -8.39 5.00 -12.17
N GLN A 323 -7.26 5.27 -11.50
CA GLN A 323 -6.94 6.60 -10.97
C GLN A 323 -6.06 7.41 -11.93
N GLY A 324 -5.23 6.77 -12.75
CA GLY A 324 -4.30 7.45 -13.65
C GLY A 324 -3.22 6.56 -14.20
N ALA A 325 -2.11 7.19 -14.61
CA ALA A 325 -0.92 6.56 -15.17
C ALA A 325 0.24 6.56 -14.16
N GLY A 326 1.05 5.53 -14.13
CA GLY A 326 2.26 5.42 -13.28
C GLY A 326 2.33 4.10 -12.52
N GLU A 327 3.32 3.91 -11.68
CA GLU A 327 4.37 4.87 -11.26
C GLU A 327 5.47 5.10 -12.32
N ASN A 328 5.85 4.12 -13.12
CA ASN A 328 6.88 4.27 -14.15
C ASN A 328 6.23 4.56 -15.51
N LEU A 329 6.25 5.83 -15.92
CA LEU A 329 5.59 6.26 -17.16
C LEU A 329 6.32 5.82 -18.42
N VAL A 330 7.66 5.76 -18.36
CA VAL A 330 8.53 5.25 -19.42
C VAL A 330 9.66 4.43 -18.81
N MET A 331 10.01 3.32 -19.40
CA MET A 331 11.02 2.41 -18.85
C MET A 331 12.41 3.06 -18.73
N SER A 332 12.70 4.05 -19.58
CA SER A 332 13.94 4.83 -19.53
C SER A 332 14.05 5.78 -18.34
N ALA A 333 12.95 6.06 -17.65
CA ALA A 333 12.91 6.85 -16.42
C ALA A 333 13.08 6.01 -15.14
N GLY A 334 13.34 4.72 -15.26
CA GLY A 334 13.54 3.81 -14.13
C GLY A 334 14.71 4.25 -13.23
N ASP A 335 14.36 4.88 -12.13
CA ASP A 335 15.28 5.44 -11.13
C ASP A 335 15.49 4.42 -10.00
N PHE A 336 16.12 3.30 -10.36
CA PHE A 336 16.21 2.11 -9.53
C PHE A 336 16.91 2.33 -8.18
N GLU A 337 16.21 2.05 -7.10
CA GLU A 337 16.61 2.34 -5.73
C GLU A 337 17.31 1.16 -5.03
N ASN A 338 18.54 0.90 -5.38
CA ASN A 338 19.40 -0.02 -4.65
C ASN A 338 20.53 0.74 -3.97
N PHE A 339 20.40 1.05 -2.68
CA PHE A 339 21.40 1.85 -1.96
C PHE A 339 22.71 1.09 -1.66
N ASP A 340 22.80 -0.20 -1.97
CA ASP A 340 24.06 -0.94 -1.98
C ASP A 340 24.89 -0.67 -3.25
N LYS A 341 24.28 -0.10 -4.29
CA LYS A 341 24.90 0.23 -5.56
C LYS A 341 24.92 1.75 -5.81
N PRO A 342 25.76 2.25 -6.71
CA PRO A 342 25.66 3.64 -7.17
C PRO A 342 24.28 3.92 -7.79
N ARG A 343 23.85 5.18 -7.72
CA ARG A 343 22.68 5.65 -8.45
C ARG A 343 22.80 5.28 -9.94
N PRO A 344 21.75 4.72 -10.56
CA PRO A 344 21.78 4.42 -11.99
C PRO A 344 21.80 5.70 -12.82
N GLU A 345 22.49 5.67 -13.98
CA GLU A 345 22.39 6.71 -14.97
C GLU A 345 21.13 6.50 -15.82
N LEU A 346 20.26 7.50 -15.85
CA LEU A 346 19.08 7.47 -16.70
C LEU A 346 19.48 7.62 -18.18
N SER A 347 18.80 6.89 -19.06
CA SER A 347 19.05 6.93 -20.50
C SER A 347 19.04 8.37 -21.05
N PRO A 348 19.92 8.73 -22.02
CA PRO A 348 19.84 10.00 -22.73
C PRO A 348 18.52 10.21 -23.49
N ALA A 349 17.79 9.15 -23.82
CA ALA A 349 16.48 9.22 -24.48
C ALA A 349 15.32 9.53 -23.52
N MET A 350 15.58 9.52 -22.22
CA MET A 350 14.55 9.58 -21.18
C MET A 350 13.69 10.85 -21.30
N GLU A 351 14.30 12.02 -21.40
CA GLU A 351 13.56 13.29 -21.47
C GLU A 351 12.62 13.35 -22.68
N GLY A 352 13.06 12.85 -23.84
CA GLY A 352 12.22 12.81 -25.04
C GLY A 352 11.01 11.88 -24.88
N GLN A 353 11.26 10.66 -24.44
CA GLN A 353 10.21 9.65 -24.23
C GLN A 353 9.25 10.08 -23.13
N LEU A 354 9.75 10.61 -22.01
CA LEU A 354 8.92 11.12 -20.93
C LEU A 354 8.07 12.32 -21.38
N LYS A 355 8.64 13.23 -22.19
CA LYS A 355 7.90 14.38 -22.75
C LYS A 355 6.75 13.94 -23.64
N GLU A 356 6.94 12.94 -24.49
CA GLU A 356 5.89 12.40 -25.37
C GLU A 356 4.72 11.82 -24.55
N VAL A 357 5.01 10.96 -23.58
CA VAL A 357 3.98 10.34 -22.72
C VAL A 357 3.29 11.39 -21.85
N LEU A 358 4.05 12.24 -21.15
CA LEU A 358 3.46 13.28 -20.29
C LEU A 358 2.63 14.28 -21.07
N SER A 359 3.04 14.67 -22.28
CA SER A 359 2.25 15.57 -23.15
C SER A 359 0.89 14.95 -23.50
N LEU A 360 0.86 13.63 -23.77
CA LEU A 360 -0.38 12.89 -24.00
C LEU A 360 -1.26 12.91 -22.74
N LEU A 361 -0.70 12.56 -21.56
CA LEU A 361 -1.42 12.52 -20.29
C LEU A 361 -1.99 13.89 -19.92
N VAL A 362 -1.17 14.95 -19.98
CA VAL A 362 -1.56 16.32 -19.62
C VAL A 362 -2.64 16.86 -20.55
N LYS A 363 -2.51 16.65 -21.87
CA LYS A 363 -3.50 17.04 -22.88
C LYS A 363 -4.86 16.39 -22.65
N ASN A 364 -4.89 15.13 -22.22
CA ASN A 364 -6.11 14.37 -21.95
C ASN A 364 -6.54 14.45 -20.47
N ARG A 365 -5.90 15.27 -19.66
CA ARG A 365 -6.20 15.47 -18.23
C ARG A 365 -6.15 14.17 -17.39
N TRP A 366 -5.30 13.22 -17.78
CA TRP A 366 -5.06 12.00 -17.03
C TRP A 366 -4.14 12.27 -15.84
N PRO A 367 -4.57 11.97 -14.60
CA PRO A 367 -3.70 12.01 -13.43
C PRO A 367 -2.50 11.11 -13.62
N PHE A 368 -1.36 11.48 -13.03
CA PHE A 368 -0.17 10.65 -13.12
C PHE A 368 0.70 10.72 -11.86
N ARG A 369 1.46 9.65 -11.66
CA ARG A 369 2.51 9.57 -10.65
C ARG A 369 3.81 9.10 -11.29
N ILE A 370 4.95 9.48 -10.70
CA ILE A 370 6.27 9.18 -11.25
C ILE A 370 7.18 8.68 -10.13
N HIS A 371 7.72 7.47 -10.29
CA HIS A 371 8.80 6.92 -9.47
C HIS A 371 10.02 7.81 -9.52
N ALA A 372 10.50 8.32 -8.39
CA ALA A 372 11.62 9.27 -8.34
C ALA A 372 12.33 9.25 -6.97
N THR A 373 13.39 8.46 -6.87
CA THR A 373 14.21 8.29 -5.65
C THR A 373 15.22 9.41 -5.47
N TYR A 374 15.97 9.73 -6.54
CA TYR A 374 17.15 10.59 -6.48
C TYR A 374 16.86 12.01 -6.95
N ASN A 375 17.47 12.99 -6.25
CA ASN A 375 17.29 14.40 -6.57
C ASN A 375 17.64 14.76 -8.02
N GLU A 376 18.64 14.11 -8.60
CA GLU A 376 19.05 14.32 -9.98
C GLU A 376 17.98 13.88 -10.97
N SER A 377 17.34 12.73 -10.72
CA SER A 377 16.23 12.23 -11.52
C SER A 377 15.02 13.17 -11.40
N ILE A 378 14.67 13.57 -10.17
CA ILE A 378 13.61 14.55 -9.91
C ILE A 378 13.87 15.85 -10.67
N THR A 379 15.13 16.34 -10.69
CA THR A 379 15.51 17.55 -11.43
C THR A 379 15.22 17.42 -12.93
N ARG A 380 15.62 16.29 -13.53
CA ARG A 380 15.40 16.00 -14.96
C ARG A 380 13.90 15.86 -15.28
N PHE A 381 13.14 15.17 -14.45
CA PHE A 381 11.68 15.03 -14.62
C PHE A 381 10.97 16.37 -14.49
N LEU A 382 11.34 17.20 -13.51
CA LEU A 382 10.78 18.54 -13.37
C LEU A 382 11.07 19.44 -14.56
N ASN A 383 12.25 19.34 -15.18
CA ASN A 383 12.55 20.09 -16.41
C ASN A 383 11.54 19.76 -17.51
N VAL A 384 11.24 18.47 -17.71
CA VAL A 384 10.22 18.02 -18.68
C VAL A 384 8.83 18.52 -18.32
N ILE A 385 8.43 18.39 -17.04
CA ILE A 385 7.10 18.83 -16.57
C ILE A 385 6.95 20.35 -16.73
N GLU A 386 7.97 21.15 -16.40
CA GLU A 386 7.96 22.60 -16.54
C GLU A 386 7.83 23.03 -18.01
N ASP A 387 8.51 22.34 -18.93
CA ASP A 387 8.40 22.63 -20.35
C ASP A 387 6.98 22.33 -20.87
N ILE A 388 6.40 21.21 -20.48
CA ILE A 388 5.02 20.88 -20.85
C ILE A 388 4.05 21.89 -20.23
N ASN A 389 4.25 22.32 -18.99
CA ASN A 389 3.39 23.28 -18.32
C ASN A 389 3.36 24.65 -19.00
N LYS A 390 4.42 25.05 -19.73
CA LYS A 390 4.45 26.29 -20.55
C LYS A 390 3.52 26.19 -21.77
N GLU A 391 3.40 24.98 -22.35
CA GLU A 391 2.59 24.72 -23.54
C GLU A 391 1.14 24.36 -23.17
N THR A 392 1.00 23.50 -22.15
CA THR A 392 -0.29 22.97 -21.67
C THR A 392 -0.30 23.00 -20.13
N PRO A 393 -0.97 23.98 -19.50
CA PRO A 393 -0.94 24.15 -18.06
C PRO A 393 -1.50 22.95 -17.29
N LEU A 394 -0.75 22.54 -16.24
CA LEU A 394 -1.13 21.43 -15.34
C LEU A 394 -2.21 21.83 -14.33
N ASN A 395 -2.70 23.07 -14.32
CA ASN A 395 -3.67 23.58 -13.34
C ASN A 395 -4.85 22.63 -13.13
N GLY A 396 -5.05 22.19 -11.88
CA GLY A 396 -6.12 21.26 -11.50
C GLY A 396 -5.88 19.79 -11.88
N LEU A 397 -4.78 19.45 -12.56
CA LEU A 397 -4.39 18.08 -12.81
C LEU A 397 -3.73 17.51 -11.57
N LEU A 398 -4.11 16.29 -11.16
CA LEU A 398 -3.48 15.57 -10.07
C LEU A 398 -2.21 14.91 -10.56
N TRP A 399 -1.11 15.20 -9.89
CA TRP A 399 0.16 14.52 -10.12
C TRP A 399 1.06 14.57 -8.89
N PHE A 400 1.92 13.59 -8.71
CA PHE A 400 2.87 13.54 -7.63
C PHE A 400 4.06 12.63 -7.95
N PHE A 401 5.18 12.85 -7.26
CA PHE A 401 6.29 11.92 -7.25
C PHE A 401 6.09 10.88 -6.16
N ASP A 402 6.53 9.67 -6.45
CA ASP A 402 6.71 8.62 -5.46
C ASP A 402 8.12 8.68 -4.89
N HIS A 403 8.27 8.28 -3.62
CA HIS A 403 9.53 8.12 -2.89
C HIS A 403 10.17 9.44 -2.46
N GLY A 404 10.97 10.08 -3.30
CA GLY A 404 11.59 11.37 -3.01
C GLY A 404 12.66 11.33 -1.91
N GLU A 405 13.34 10.19 -1.71
CA GLU A 405 14.27 10.02 -0.58
C GLU A 405 15.33 11.11 -0.51
N THR A 406 15.88 11.52 -1.65
CA THR A 406 16.96 12.51 -1.67
C THR A 406 16.55 13.87 -2.23
N VAL A 407 15.24 14.16 -2.30
CA VAL A 407 14.73 15.40 -2.90
C VAL A 407 15.29 16.64 -2.21
N SER A 408 15.80 17.60 -3.00
CA SER A 408 16.33 18.86 -2.48
C SER A 408 15.24 19.89 -2.21
N VAL A 409 15.52 20.83 -1.32
CA VAL A 409 14.63 21.98 -1.05
C VAL A 409 14.32 22.78 -2.32
N GLN A 410 15.26 22.87 -3.25
CA GLN A 410 15.06 23.54 -4.53
C GLN A 410 13.99 22.83 -5.35
N ASN A 411 14.08 21.50 -5.49
CA ASN A 411 13.07 20.71 -6.20
C ASN A 411 11.73 20.68 -5.47
N LEU A 412 11.70 20.67 -4.14
CA LEU A 412 10.46 20.81 -3.38
C LEU A 412 9.72 22.12 -3.71
N LYS A 413 10.44 23.24 -3.85
CA LYS A 413 9.84 24.51 -4.27
C LYS A 413 9.26 24.45 -5.69
N ARG A 414 9.93 23.75 -6.61
CA ARG A 414 9.44 23.51 -8.00
C ARG A 414 8.17 22.64 -8.00
N ILE A 415 8.18 21.54 -7.23
CA ILE A 415 6.99 20.68 -7.04
C ILE A 415 5.81 21.51 -6.54
N LYS A 416 6.05 22.35 -5.51
CA LYS A 416 5.00 23.23 -4.97
C LYS A 416 4.48 24.23 -6.00
N ALA A 417 5.37 24.86 -6.77
CA ALA A 417 5.00 25.83 -7.81
C ALA A 417 4.13 25.22 -8.91
N LEU A 418 4.33 23.93 -9.20
CA LEU A 418 3.55 23.15 -10.17
C LEU A 418 2.31 22.47 -9.54
N ASN A 419 2.01 22.76 -8.26
CA ASN A 419 0.94 22.13 -7.49
C ASN A 419 1.02 20.59 -7.45
N GLY A 420 2.24 20.03 -7.51
CA GLY A 420 2.49 18.61 -7.37
C GLY A 420 2.51 18.14 -5.91
N GLY A 421 2.48 16.83 -5.71
CA GLY A 421 2.54 16.17 -4.41
C GLY A 421 3.72 15.21 -4.27
N LEU A 422 3.77 14.53 -3.12
CA LEU A 422 4.71 13.46 -2.81
C LEU A 422 3.99 12.31 -2.11
N ALA A 423 4.20 11.08 -2.57
CA ALA A 423 3.87 9.87 -1.84
C ALA A 423 5.19 9.28 -1.32
N ILE A 424 5.45 9.40 -0.01
CA ILE A 424 6.69 8.94 0.61
C ILE A 424 6.53 7.53 1.18
N GLN A 425 7.63 6.77 1.31
CA GLN A 425 7.62 5.40 1.81
C GLN A 425 8.74 5.19 2.83
N HIS A 426 8.62 4.12 3.61
CA HIS A 426 9.55 3.80 4.71
C HIS A 426 10.76 2.95 4.28
N ARG A 427 11.18 3.06 3.02
CA ARG A 427 12.34 2.31 2.49
C ARG A 427 13.59 2.48 3.34
N MET A 428 13.83 3.68 3.86
CA MET A 428 14.96 3.94 4.75
C MET A 428 14.91 3.19 6.10
N ALA A 429 13.76 2.69 6.51
CA ALA A 429 13.68 1.76 7.65
C ALA A 429 14.40 0.44 7.37
N TYR A 430 14.49 0.06 6.10
CA TYR A 430 15.15 -1.17 5.62
C TYR A 430 16.55 -0.96 5.10
N GLN A 431 16.82 0.18 4.48
CA GLN A 431 18.08 0.43 3.75
C GLN A 431 18.90 1.58 4.34
N GLY A 432 18.54 2.10 5.51
CA GLY A 432 19.24 3.23 6.15
C GLY A 432 20.71 2.95 6.41
N GLU A 433 21.07 1.75 6.85
CA GLU A 433 22.44 1.34 7.06
C GLU A 433 23.25 1.32 5.75
N SER A 434 22.68 0.77 4.68
CA SER A 434 23.29 0.73 3.35
C SER A 434 23.45 2.14 2.77
N PHE A 435 22.40 2.97 2.92
CA PHE A 435 22.45 4.37 2.49
C PHE A 435 23.56 5.15 3.17
N ILE A 436 23.67 5.02 4.51
CA ILE A 436 24.75 5.68 5.30
C ILE A 436 26.13 5.22 4.86
N LYS A 437 26.29 3.92 4.62
CA LYS A 437 27.57 3.36 4.16
C LYS A 437 28.01 3.98 2.83
N ARG A 438 27.08 4.28 1.93
CA ARG A 438 27.34 4.82 0.60
C ARG A 438 27.42 6.34 0.55
N TYR A 439 26.42 7.02 1.14
CA TYR A 439 26.23 8.46 0.98
C TYR A 439 26.58 9.27 2.23
N GLY A 440 26.87 8.60 3.34
CA GLY A 440 27.24 9.22 4.61
C GLY A 440 26.06 9.62 5.49
N LYS A 441 26.34 9.86 6.78
CA LYS A 441 25.34 10.18 7.80
C LYS A 441 24.60 11.50 7.52
N THR A 442 25.29 12.52 7.03
CA THR A 442 24.70 13.84 6.75
C THR A 442 23.64 13.77 5.65
N ALA A 443 23.90 13.01 4.59
CA ALA A 443 22.90 12.78 3.54
C ALA A 443 21.71 12.01 4.07
N ALA A 444 21.97 10.92 4.80
CA ALA A 444 20.92 10.07 5.37
C ALA A 444 19.99 10.84 6.34
N ALA A 445 20.54 11.71 7.17
CA ALA A 445 19.79 12.47 8.17
C ALA A 445 18.64 13.32 7.59
N ASN A 446 18.69 13.66 6.30
CA ASN A 446 17.67 14.43 5.57
C ASN A 446 16.87 13.61 4.56
N THR A 447 16.91 12.30 4.66
CA THR A 447 16.09 11.40 3.81
C THR A 447 14.90 10.85 4.62
N VAL A 448 13.70 11.26 4.33
CA VAL A 448 13.16 12.34 3.46
C VAL A 448 13.16 13.65 4.24
N PRO A 449 13.29 14.85 3.62
CA PRO A 449 13.24 16.14 4.34
C PRO A 449 11.80 16.51 4.71
N LEU A 450 11.16 15.71 5.57
CA LEU A 450 9.73 15.74 5.86
C LEU A 450 9.27 17.07 6.45
N LYS A 451 10.04 17.63 7.40
CA LYS A 451 9.76 18.96 7.95
C LYS A 451 9.60 19.99 6.83
N LYS A 452 10.52 19.99 5.87
CA LYS A 452 10.50 20.96 4.77
C LYS A 452 9.34 20.78 3.82
N ILE A 453 8.95 19.52 3.56
CA ILE A 453 7.76 19.17 2.76
C ILE A 453 6.51 19.78 3.43
N LEU A 454 6.34 19.56 4.74
CA LEU A 454 5.20 20.06 5.51
C LEU A 454 5.20 21.60 5.61
N GLU A 455 6.34 22.25 5.87
CA GLU A 455 6.46 23.72 5.92
C GLU A 455 6.09 24.40 4.60
N LEU A 456 6.43 23.79 3.46
CA LEU A 456 6.06 24.29 2.15
C LEU A 456 4.58 24.03 1.80
N GLY A 457 3.86 23.27 2.62
CA GLY A 457 2.48 22.89 2.38
C GLY A 457 2.31 22.08 1.09
N ILE A 458 3.27 21.21 0.77
CA ILE A 458 3.17 20.25 -0.32
C ILE A 458 2.23 19.14 0.14
N LYS A 459 1.30 18.71 -0.75
CA LYS A 459 0.49 17.53 -0.48
C LYS A 459 1.39 16.31 -0.32
N VAL A 460 1.29 15.64 0.82
CA VAL A 460 2.12 14.47 1.11
C VAL A 460 1.31 13.38 1.77
N GLY A 461 1.40 12.17 1.21
CA GLY A 461 0.85 10.94 1.77
C GLY A 461 1.96 9.95 2.07
N MET A 462 1.66 8.98 2.95
CA MET A 462 2.57 7.90 3.30
C MET A 462 2.06 6.57 2.74
N GLY A 463 2.97 5.77 2.19
CA GLY A 463 2.70 4.42 1.72
C GLY A 463 3.79 3.44 2.16
N THR A 464 3.59 2.16 1.88
CA THR A 464 4.52 1.11 2.30
C THR A 464 5.49 0.66 1.20
N ASP A 465 5.10 0.77 -0.07
CA ASP A 465 5.78 0.14 -1.19
C ASP A 465 5.91 -1.40 -1.01
N GLY A 466 4.93 -1.96 -0.28
CA GLY A 466 4.85 -3.41 -0.11
C GLY A 466 4.57 -4.07 -1.47
N THR A 467 5.13 -5.24 -1.71
CA THR A 467 5.53 -6.31 -0.79
C THR A 467 7.01 -6.71 -0.93
N ARG A 468 7.81 -6.06 -1.75
CA ARG A 468 9.14 -6.58 -2.16
C ARG A 468 10.31 -5.76 -1.63
N VAL A 469 10.25 -4.44 -1.75
CA VAL A 469 11.31 -3.54 -1.26
C VAL A 469 11.17 -3.18 0.21
N ALA A 470 9.98 -3.33 0.74
CA ALA A 470 9.64 -3.08 2.13
C ALA A 470 8.47 -4.00 2.53
N SER A 471 8.20 -4.10 3.83
CA SER A 471 7.00 -4.76 4.32
C SER A 471 5.76 -3.92 4.02
N TYR A 472 4.68 -4.61 3.74
CA TYR A 472 3.34 -4.03 3.61
C TYR A 472 2.73 -3.57 4.95
N ASN A 473 3.43 -3.75 6.07
CA ASN A 473 2.93 -3.35 7.38
C ASN A 473 3.08 -1.83 7.60
N PRO A 474 1.98 -1.03 7.64
CA PRO A 474 2.05 0.42 7.81
C PRO A 474 2.61 0.84 9.17
N TRP A 475 2.54 -0.04 10.18
CA TRP A 475 3.07 0.23 11.51
C TRP A 475 4.60 0.34 11.51
N VAL A 476 5.29 -0.26 10.53
CA VAL A 476 6.73 -0.02 10.30
C VAL A 476 6.96 1.41 9.84
N GLY A 477 6.12 1.93 8.94
CA GLY A 477 6.18 3.33 8.51
C GLY A 477 5.90 4.31 9.64
N LEU A 478 4.90 4.03 10.48
CA LEU A 478 4.56 4.83 11.65
C LEU A 478 5.68 4.82 12.71
N TYR A 479 6.28 3.65 12.94
CA TYR A 479 7.49 3.54 13.79
C TYR A 479 8.63 4.39 13.24
N TRP A 480 8.94 4.26 11.95
CA TRP A 480 10.01 4.99 11.29
C TRP A 480 9.81 6.51 11.34
N LEU A 481 8.62 7.03 11.03
CA LEU A 481 8.29 8.45 11.06
C LEU A 481 8.42 9.08 12.45
N THR A 482 8.09 8.31 13.50
CA THR A 482 8.03 8.81 14.88
C THR A 482 9.30 8.58 15.69
N THR A 483 10.22 7.76 15.19
CA THR A 483 11.48 7.45 15.89
C THR A 483 12.73 7.84 15.12
N GLY A 484 12.65 7.94 13.79
CA GLY A 484 13.79 8.14 12.90
C GLY A 484 14.77 6.95 12.89
N LYS A 485 14.29 5.74 13.27
CA LYS A 485 15.11 4.53 13.40
C LYS A 485 14.87 3.55 12.25
N THR A 486 15.92 2.84 11.86
CA THR A 486 15.81 1.65 11.02
C THR A 486 15.25 0.46 11.82
N LEU A 487 14.86 -0.62 11.14
CA LEU A 487 14.50 -1.90 11.79
C LEU A 487 15.67 -2.51 12.56
N GLY A 488 16.90 -2.17 12.18
CA GLY A 488 18.13 -2.52 12.90
C GLY A 488 18.33 -1.75 14.21
N GLY A 489 17.50 -0.73 14.48
CA GLY A 489 17.58 0.13 15.66
C GLY A 489 18.51 1.34 15.49
N LEU A 490 19.07 1.56 14.31
CA LEU A 490 19.95 2.71 14.03
C LEU A 490 19.09 3.99 13.89
N LYS A 491 19.24 4.93 14.84
CA LYS A 491 18.69 6.29 14.69
C LYS A 491 19.57 7.06 13.71
N TYR A 492 19.02 7.50 12.59
CA TYR A 492 19.75 8.21 11.55
C TYR A 492 19.12 9.54 11.16
N MET A 493 17.79 9.67 11.28
CA MET A 493 17.03 10.85 10.87
C MET A 493 17.29 12.00 11.83
N ASN A 494 17.42 13.22 11.30
CA ASN A 494 17.46 14.44 12.13
C ASN A 494 16.15 14.58 12.91
N ASP A 495 16.26 15.02 14.17
CA ASP A 495 15.09 15.18 15.05
C ASP A 495 14.02 16.09 14.46
N GLU A 496 14.39 17.08 13.67
CA GLU A 496 13.45 17.98 12.99
C GLU A 496 12.58 17.29 11.91
N ASN A 497 13.03 16.17 11.35
CA ASN A 497 12.27 15.38 10.38
C ASN A 497 11.43 14.27 11.05
N ILE A 498 11.61 14.05 12.36
CA ILE A 498 10.78 13.15 13.15
C ILE A 498 9.49 13.88 13.49
N VAL A 499 8.36 13.25 13.23
CA VAL A 499 7.04 13.83 13.49
C VAL A 499 6.35 13.16 14.69
N ASP A 500 5.42 13.87 15.32
CA ASP A 500 4.58 13.30 16.35
C ASP A 500 3.63 12.21 15.79
N ARG A 501 3.08 11.38 16.67
CA ARG A 501 2.24 10.24 16.30
C ARG A 501 0.96 10.63 15.55
N THR A 502 0.38 11.78 15.89
CA THR A 502 -0.81 12.30 15.21
C THR A 502 -0.47 12.71 13.78
N THR A 503 0.61 13.44 13.59
CA THR A 503 1.11 13.85 12.26
C THR A 503 1.47 12.64 11.42
N ALA A 504 2.20 11.67 11.99
CA ALA A 504 2.54 10.42 11.28
C ALA A 504 1.29 9.67 10.79
N LEU A 505 0.28 9.53 11.65
CA LEU A 505 -0.96 8.85 11.29
C LEU A 505 -1.78 9.65 10.25
N LYS A 506 -1.77 10.98 10.33
CA LYS A 506 -2.39 11.85 9.31
C LYS A 506 -1.78 11.64 7.93
N LEU A 507 -0.48 11.35 7.82
CA LEU A 507 0.16 11.02 6.53
C LEU A 507 -0.40 9.73 5.91
N PHE A 508 -0.72 8.72 6.73
CA PHE A 508 -1.35 7.46 6.31
C PHE A 508 -2.89 7.51 6.22
N THR A 509 -3.51 8.66 6.37
CA THR A 509 -4.97 8.79 6.32
C THR A 509 -5.35 10.01 5.47
N TYR A 510 -5.43 11.17 6.07
CA TYR A 510 -5.78 12.44 5.42
C TYR A 510 -4.78 12.83 4.31
N GLY A 511 -3.48 12.70 4.56
CA GLY A 511 -2.43 13.01 3.58
C GLY A 511 -2.53 12.16 2.31
N SER A 512 -2.73 10.83 2.46
CA SER A 512 -2.98 9.95 1.32
C SER A 512 -4.24 10.34 0.54
N ALA A 513 -5.33 10.69 1.24
CA ALA A 513 -6.56 11.14 0.61
C ALA A 513 -6.38 12.47 -0.16
N GLN A 514 -5.55 13.39 0.35
CA GLN A 514 -5.24 14.66 -0.32
C GLN A 514 -4.51 14.49 -1.65
N LEU A 515 -3.69 13.44 -1.82
CA LEU A 515 -2.98 13.21 -3.07
C LEU A 515 -3.92 13.01 -4.26
N ILE A 516 -5.13 12.49 -4.01
CA ILE A 516 -6.14 12.27 -5.04
C ILE A 516 -7.43 13.10 -4.83
N ASN A 517 -7.35 14.15 -3.99
CA ASN A 517 -8.44 15.12 -3.72
C ASN A 517 -9.75 14.52 -3.16
N ILE A 518 -9.67 13.46 -2.36
CA ILE A 518 -10.82 12.81 -1.71
C ILE A 518 -10.83 12.99 -0.18
N GLU A 519 -10.03 13.91 0.34
CA GLU A 519 -9.95 14.23 1.76
C GLU A 519 -11.26 14.78 2.34
N LYS A 520 -12.18 15.22 1.48
CA LYS A 520 -13.54 15.61 1.90
C LYS A 520 -14.37 14.43 2.34
N ASP A 521 -14.09 13.24 1.80
CA ASP A 521 -14.88 12.04 2.04
C ASP A 521 -14.26 11.11 3.08
N ARG A 522 -12.94 11.15 3.28
CA ARG A 522 -12.22 10.20 4.17
C ARG A 522 -10.95 10.78 4.79
N GLY A 523 -10.25 9.98 5.59
CA GLY A 523 -9.00 10.33 6.27
C GLY A 523 -9.18 10.92 7.66
N MET A 524 -10.43 11.13 8.09
CA MET A 524 -10.81 11.61 9.43
C MET A 524 -12.12 10.95 9.86
N LEU A 525 -12.38 10.86 11.16
CA LEU A 525 -13.67 10.39 11.72
C LEU A 525 -14.54 11.60 12.07
N ALA A 526 -15.18 12.17 11.07
CA ALA A 526 -16.07 13.32 11.19
C ALA A 526 -17.40 13.08 10.49
N LYS A 527 -18.43 13.82 10.90
CA LYS A 527 -19.77 13.73 10.31
C LYS A 527 -19.71 13.79 8.77
N ASP A 528 -20.53 12.99 8.11
CA ASP A 528 -20.71 12.83 6.67
C ASP A 528 -19.52 12.21 5.92
N LYS A 529 -18.38 11.93 6.58
CA LYS A 529 -17.28 11.16 6.01
C LYS A 529 -17.57 9.66 6.01
N LEU A 530 -16.89 8.92 5.16
CA LEU A 530 -16.98 7.47 5.09
C LEU A 530 -16.60 6.85 6.44
N ALA A 531 -17.36 5.83 6.86
CA ALA A 531 -17.12 5.11 8.09
C ALA A 531 -16.11 3.98 7.86
N ASP A 532 -14.86 4.37 7.61
CA ASP A 532 -13.69 3.51 7.47
C ASP A 532 -12.82 3.71 8.71
N PHE A 533 -12.68 2.69 9.57
CA PHE A 533 -11.95 2.82 10.84
C PHE A 533 -11.43 1.48 11.38
N ALA A 534 -10.49 1.55 12.30
CA ALA A 534 -9.92 0.39 12.98
C ALA A 534 -9.94 0.56 14.50
N ILE A 535 -10.33 -0.50 15.23
CA ILE A 535 -10.15 -0.63 16.67
C ILE A 535 -8.81 -1.30 16.90
N LEU A 536 -7.88 -0.65 17.60
CA LEU A 536 -6.51 -1.12 17.74
C LEU A 536 -6.31 -2.11 18.89
N SER A 537 -5.30 -2.97 18.76
CA SER A 537 -4.85 -3.89 19.82
C SER A 537 -4.21 -3.17 20.99
N GLU A 538 -3.49 -2.08 20.72
CA GLU A 538 -2.72 -1.26 21.66
C GLU A 538 -3.05 0.23 21.44
N ASP A 539 -2.83 1.05 22.46
CA ASP A 539 -2.91 2.50 22.32
C ASP A 539 -1.69 3.05 21.57
N TYR A 540 -1.84 3.26 20.27
CA TYR A 540 -0.78 3.79 19.41
C TYR A 540 -0.19 5.10 19.95
N PHE A 541 -1.01 5.97 20.55
CA PHE A 541 -0.58 7.30 20.97
C PHE A 541 0.26 7.29 22.26
N ASN A 542 0.12 6.25 23.10
CA ASN A 542 0.77 6.17 24.42
C ASN A 542 1.67 4.93 24.60
N THR A 543 1.65 3.96 23.69
CA THR A 543 2.48 2.75 23.81
C THR A 543 3.97 3.03 23.62
N ALA A 544 4.85 2.14 24.09
CA ALA A 544 6.30 2.22 23.84
C ALA A 544 6.60 2.13 22.33
N GLU A 545 7.69 2.77 21.88
CA GLU A 545 8.06 2.85 20.46
C GLU A 545 8.14 1.47 19.79
N GLU A 546 8.80 0.51 20.44
CA GLU A 546 9.03 -0.83 19.91
C GLU A 546 7.74 -1.64 19.74
N LYS A 547 6.70 -1.33 20.53
CA LYS A 547 5.39 -1.97 20.43
C LYS A 547 4.59 -1.50 19.21
N ILE A 548 4.92 -0.34 18.62
CA ILE A 548 4.26 0.17 17.41
C ILE A 548 4.33 -0.88 16.30
N LEU A 549 5.45 -1.56 16.14
CA LEU A 549 5.68 -2.59 15.12
C LEU A 549 4.72 -3.79 15.22
N ASN A 550 4.11 -4.01 16.39
CA ASN A 550 3.25 -5.15 16.68
C ASN A 550 1.75 -4.77 16.80
N ILE A 551 1.40 -3.51 16.53
CA ILE A 551 0.01 -3.07 16.56
C ILE A 551 -0.79 -3.76 15.43
N GLU A 552 -2.01 -4.14 15.77
CA GLU A 552 -2.99 -4.71 14.84
C GLU A 552 -4.34 -4.07 15.07
N SER A 553 -5.23 -4.24 14.12
CA SER A 553 -6.64 -4.03 14.33
C SER A 553 -7.28 -5.25 15.04
N LYS A 554 -8.16 -4.99 15.96
CA LYS A 554 -9.04 -5.99 16.56
C LYS A 554 -10.40 -6.04 15.87
N LEU A 555 -10.76 -4.95 15.21
CA LEU A 555 -11.91 -4.86 14.34
C LEU A 555 -11.69 -3.75 13.32
N THR A 556 -11.91 -4.05 12.05
CA THR A 556 -11.80 -3.08 10.95
C THR A 556 -13.14 -2.95 10.24
N VAL A 557 -13.52 -1.72 9.98
CA VAL A 557 -14.76 -1.35 9.30
C VAL A 557 -14.43 -0.62 8.02
N VAL A 558 -15.06 -1.02 6.93
CA VAL A 558 -15.03 -0.32 5.63
C VAL A 558 -16.47 -0.08 5.20
N ASN A 559 -16.76 1.14 4.79
CA ASN A 559 -18.10 1.53 4.35
C ASN A 559 -19.20 1.22 5.40
N GLY A 560 -18.87 1.37 6.70
CA GLY A 560 -19.78 1.05 7.80
C GLY A 560 -20.04 -0.45 8.02
N LYS A 561 -19.38 -1.34 7.30
CA LYS A 561 -19.49 -2.80 7.44
C LYS A 561 -18.25 -3.37 8.14
N VAL A 562 -18.42 -4.25 9.11
CA VAL A 562 -17.31 -4.96 9.76
C VAL A 562 -16.77 -5.98 8.76
N ILE A 563 -15.51 -5.78 8.33
CA ILE A 563 -14.85 -6.65 7.33
C ILE A 563 -13.77 -7.54 7.95
N TYR A 564 -13.31 -7.18 9.14
CA TYR A 564 -12.32 -7.94 9.91
C TYR A 564 -12.65 -7.83 11.41
N ALA A 565 -12.59 -8.95 12.11
CA ALA A 565 -12.67 -8.98 13.57
C ALA A 565 -11.87 -10.16 14.14
N ASP A 566 -11.26 -9.95 15.30
CA ASP A 566 -10.44 -10.93 16.00
C ASP A 566 -10.77 -10.97 17.51
N ASN A 567 -10.44 -12.09 18.16
CA ASN A 567 -10.64 -12.30 19.59
C ASN A 567 -12.07 -11.94 20.06
N ASP A 568 -12.17 -10.98 20.97
CA ASP A 568 -13.43 -10.54 21.60
C ASP A 568 -14.46 -9.95 20.62
N PHE A 569 -14.04 -9.60 19.43
CA PHE A 569 -14.88 -9.02 18.38
C PHE A 569 -15.27 -10.02 17.29
N ARG A 570 -14.80 -11.26 17.36
CA ARG A 570 -14.95 -12.26 16.29
C ARG A 570 -16.39 -12.49 15.84
N THR A 571 -17.36 -12.33 16.73
CA THR A 571 -18.79 -12.51 16.42
C THR A 571 -19.37 -11.46 15.47
N PHE A 572 -18.65 -10.38 15.21
CA PHE A 572 -19.08 -9.30 14.31
C PHE A 572 -18.63 -9.49 12.85
N ALA A 573 -17.76 -10.45 12.55
CA ALA A 573 -17.29 -10.73 11.20
C ALA A 573 -17.49 -12.21 10.84
N ASN A 574 -17.57 -12.48 9.54
CA ASN A 574 -17.60 -13.85 9.02
C ASN A 574 -16.29 -14.60 9.31
N GLU A 575 -16.36 -15.92 9.33
CA GLU A 575 -15.15 -16.75 9.40
C GLU A 575 -14.25 -16.51 8.18
N LYS A 576 -12.95 -16.45 8.43
CA LYS A 576 -11.96 -16.32 7.36
C LYS A 576 -11.85 -17.67 6.62
N PRO A 577 -11.91 -17.69 5.29
CA PRO A 577 -11.59 -18.89 4.54
C PRO A 577 -10.14 -19.29 4.79
N LYS A 578 -9.83 -20.60 4.68
CA LYS A 578 -8.44 -21.05 4.68
C LYS A 578 -7.75 -20.60 3.40
N ALA A 579 -6.44 -20.41 3.50
CA ALA A 579 -5.62 -20.21 2.30
C ALA A 579 -5.53 -21.50 1.50
N ILE A 580 -5.66 -21.41 0.20
CA ILE A 580 -5.42 -22.52 -0.75
C ILE A 580 -4.22 -22.17 -1.64
N PRO A 581 -3.40 -23.17 -1.95
CA PRO A 581 -3.50 -24.60 -1.57
C PRO A 581 -3.20 -24.85 -0.08
N ASP A 582 -3.53 -26.05 0.41
CA ASP A 582 -3.38 -26.43 1.83
C ASP A 582 -1.94 -26.29 2.37
N TRP A 583 -0.94 -26.45 1.51
CA TRP A 583 0.48 -26.25 1.87
C TRP A 583 0.88 -24.76 1.93
N SER A 584 -0.04 -23.83 1.64
CA SER A 584 0.24 -22.39 1.72
C SER A 584 0.91 -22.00 3.04
N PRO A 585 2.03 -21.26 3.02
CA PRO A 585 2.66 -20.79 4.25
C PRO A 585 1.73 -19.92 5.12
N VAL A 586 0.74 -19.27 4.52
CA VAL A 586 -0.25 -18.45 5.23
C VAL A 586 -1.02 -19.26 6.28
N ASN A 587 -1.32 -20.54 6.00
CA ASN A 587 -2.03 -21.42 6.93
C ASN A 587 -1.22 -21.77 8.20
N TYR A 588 0.10 -21.63 8.15
CA TYR A 588 1.02 -22.10 9.22
C TYR A 588 1.75 -20.94 9.92
N PHE A 589 2.03 -19.89 9.20
CA PHE A 589 2.81 -18.76 9.70
C PHE A 589 2.01 -17.45 9.68
N GLY A 590 0.92 -17.39 8.93
CA GLY A 590 0.21 -16.13 8.69
C GLY A 590 1.00 -15.18 7.79
N GLY A 591 0.77 -13.88 7.97
CA GLY A 591 1.45 -12.81 7.25
C GLY A 591 2.64 -12.22 8.02
N TYR A 592 2.56 -10.91 8.35
CA TYR A 592 3.59 -10.21 9.14
C TYR A 592 3.78 -10.88 10.50
N GLN A 593 5.04 -11.18 10.84
CA GLN A 593 5.40 -11.90 12.05
C GLN A 593 5.49 -10.94 13.25
N LYS A 594 4.85 -11.31 14.34
CA LYS A 594 5.01 -10.64 15.63
C LYS A 594 6.06 -11.30 16.49
N ASN A 595 6.68 -10.53 17.36
CA ASN A 595 7.63 -10.98 18.36
C ASN A 595 6.98 -11.15 19.72
#